data_36b1d0c9a19ebf79ff71d2471611e50f
#
_entry.id   36b1d0c9a19ebf79ff71d2471611e50f
#
_cell.length_a   1.000
_cell.length_b   1.000
_cell.length_c   1.000
_cell.angle_alpha   90.00
_cell.angle_beta   90.00
_cell.angle_gamma   90.00
#
_symmetry.space_group_name_H-M   'P 1'
#
loop_
_entity.id
_entity.type
_entity.pdbx_description
1 polymer ?
#
loop_
_entity_poly.entity_id
_entity_poly.type
_entity_poly.pdbx_seq_one_letter_code
_entity_poly.pdbx_strand_id
1 'polypeptide(L)'
;MTSFNAAHSMVFSPGHLTLGLMTPAGVTAGQQPDPGQATALARLAETQGFAALWARDVPLMIPQGSPSDTAPPLASAVDDPFVWLTLQAAATSKIAIGLAAAVLPLRHPLHLAKAALSLDRLSNGRFVLGLGSGDRPEEFAAFGAVLEQRAQVFRERWPLLRAALSPDPTERALMLQQVGYPVLPAPAARIPMLVVGSARQSLQWIAEHADGWATYHREEATQQGRIGLWQQALQQKLGSGRKPFVQSAQLQLLDDPAAPATPLDLGLRAGSLAVLGYLQRMQVLGVDHVMFNLGGPRPAAEVIEQIGAEIIPKLAAQPSR
;
A
#
# COMPACT_ATOMS: atom_id res chain seq x y z
N MET A 1 -17.09 15.07 12.14
CA MET A 1 -16.06 14.42 11.30
C MET A 1 -16.54 13.01 10.97
N THR A 2 -16.64 12.66 9.71
CA THR A 2 -16.96 11.29 9.29
C THR A 2 -15.82 10.35 9.65
N SER A 3 -16.12 9.21 10.30
CA SER A 3 -15.14 8.21 10.71
C SER A 3 -14.57 7.47 9.50
N PHE A 4 -13.32 7.04 9.60
CA PHE A 4 -12.74 6.08 8.66
C PHE A 4 -13.41 4.70 8.80
N ASN A 5 -13.29 3.88 7.75
CA ASN A 5 -13.66 2.48 7.75
C ASN A 5 -12.77 1.64 8.71
N ALA A 6 -13.10 0.36 8.90
CA ALA A 6 -12.39 -0.52 9.81
C ALA A 6 -10.90 -0.69 9.46
N ALA A 7 -10.55 -0.68 8.16
CA ALA A 7 -9.15 -0.83 7.72
C ALA A 7 -8.22 0.21 8.34
N HIS A 8 -8.68 1.45 8.53
CA HIS A 8 -7.83 2.50 9.08
C HIS A 8 -7.28 2.14 10.47
N SER A 9 -8.12 1.69 11.38
CA SER A 9 -7.69 1.32 12.73
C SER A 9 -6.91 0.01 12.76
N MET A 10 -7.18 -0.93 11.84
CA MET A 10 -6.43 -2.17 11.72
C MET A 10 -4.98 -1.93 11.30
N VAL A 11 -4.76 -0.98 10.40
CA VAL A 11 -3.45 -0.75 9.76
C VAL A 11 -2.68 0.39 10.44
N PHE A 12 -3.37 1.43 10.93
CA PHE A 12 -2.74 2.70 11.34
C PHE A 12 -3.04 3.06 12.80
N SER A 13 -3.04 2.07 13.70
CA SER A 13 -3.21 2.32 15.13
C SER A 13 -2.05 3.15 15.69
N PRO A 14 -2.31 4.31 16.33
CA PRO A 14 -1.25 5.16 16.89
C PRO A 14 -0.36 4.39 17.87
N GLY A 15 0.97 4.57 17.72
CA GLY A 15 1.96 3.92 18.59
C GLY A 15 2.25 2.45 18.29
N HIS A 16 1.56 1.86 17.33
CA HIS A 16 1.82 0.50 16.87
C HIS A 16 2.33 0.52 15.44
N LEU A 17 3.48 -0.13 15.20
CA LEU A 17 3.89 -0.48 13.85
C LEU A 17 3.23 -1.81 13.48
N THR A 18 2.48 -1.82 12.40
CA THR A 18 1.83 -3.03 11.87
C THR A 18 2.54 -3.53 10.62
N LEU A 19 2.36 -4.82 10.30
CA LEU A 19 2.96 -5.43 9.11
C LEU A 19 1.89 -5.80 8.09
N GLY A 20 2.20 -5.56 6.82
CA GLY A 20 1.42 -6.00 5.66
C GLY A 20 2.25 -6.87 4.73
N LEU A 21 1.56 -7.64 3.92
CA LEU A 21 2.13 -8.52 2.92
C LEU A 21 1.75 -8.04 1.52
N MET A 22 2.75 -7.82 0.65
CA MET A 22 2.52 -7.60 -0.78
C MET A 22 2.12 -8.91 -1.45
N THR A 23 1.07 -8.88 -2.25
CA THR A 23 0.55 -10.06 -2.96
C THR A 23 0.55 -9.84 -4.48
N PRO A 24 0.72 -10.91 -5.26
CA PRO A 24 0.98 -12.29 -4.87
C PRO A 24 2.35 -12.46 -4.19
N ALA A 25 2.41 -13.29 -3.15
CA ALA A 25 3.65 -13.58 -2.43
C ALA A 25 4.28 -14.89 -2.92
N GLY A 26 5.62 -14.95 -2.98
CA GLY A 26 6.35 -16.17 -3.33
C GLY A 26 6.22 -16.63 -4.78
N VAL A 27 5.79 -15.74 -5.70
CA VAL A 27 5.68 -16.06 -7.13
C VAL A 27 7.03 -15.82 -7.81
N THR A 28 7.52 -16.85 -8.49
CA THR A 28 8.75 -16.76 -9.29
C THR A 28 8.51 -15.94 -10.57
N ALA A 29 9.54 -15.26 -11.03
CA ALA A 29 9.49 -14.50 -12.28
C ALA A 29 8.96 -15.35 -13.46
N GLY A 30 8.03 -14.79 -14.22
CA GLY A 30 7.40 -15.44 -15.38
C GLY A 30 6.30 -16.44 -15.04
N GLN A 31 6.04 -16.72 -13.77
CA GLN A 31 4.92 -17.56 -13.35
C GLN A 31 3.67 -16.73 -13.07
N GLN A 32 2.52 -17.30 -13.41
CA GLN A 32 1.23 -16.78 -12.94
C GLN A 32 0.97 -17.26 -11.51
N PRO A 33 0.45 -16.40 -10.62
CA PRO A 33 0.08 -16.81 -9.28
C PRO A 33 -1.09 -17.80 -9.32
N ASP A 34 -0.98 -18.88 -8.56
CA ASP A 34 -2.09 -19.81 -8.36
C ASP A 34 -3.12 -19.21 -7.39
N PRO A 35 -4.41 -19.09 -7.80
CA PRO A 35 -5.44 -18.48 -6.95
C PRO A 35 -5.71 -19.24 -5.66
N GLY A 36 -5.61 -20.59 -5.69
CA GLY A 36 -5.78 -21.45 -4.51
C GLY A 36 -4.67 -21.21 -3.50
N GLN A 37 -3.41 -21.20 -3.94
CA GLN A 37 -2.26 -20.89 -3.11
C GLN A 37 -2.35 -19.46 -2.55
N ALA A 38 -2.75 -18.49 -3.36
CA ALA A 38 -2.88 -17.11 -2.93
C ALA A 38 -3.91 -16.92 -1.80
N THR A 39 -5.07 -17.59 -1.90
CA THR A 39 -6.10 -17.56 -0.84
C THR A 39 -5.65 -18.32 0.42
N ALA A 40 -4.88 -19.39 0.29
CA ALA A 40 -4.27 -20.08 1.43
C ALA A 40 -3.26 -19.20 2.16
N LEU A 41 -2.37 -18.52 1.43
CA LEU A 41 -1.40 -17.56 2.01
C LEU A 41 -2.10 -16.34 2.64
N ALA A 42 -3.21 -15.88 2.07
CA ALA A 42 -4.00 -14.79 2.64
C ALA A 42 -4.59 -15.17 4.01
N ARG A 43 -5.18 -16.39 4.14
CA ARG A 43 -5.66 -16.91 5.43
C ARG A 43 -4.54 -17.14 6.43
N LEU A 44 -3.40 -17.64 5.96
CA LEU A 44 -2.22 -17.82 6.80
C LEU A 44 -1.73 -16.48 7.36
N ALA A 45 -1.57 -15.46 6.51
CA ALA A 45 -1.18 -14.11 6.92
C ALA A 45 -2.16 -13.52 7.96
N GLU A 46 -3.47 -13.68 7.75
CA GLU A 46 -4.49 -13.28 8.74
C GLU A 46 -4.31 -14.00 10.07
N THR A 47 -4.09 -15.31 10.06
CA THR A 47 -3.89 -16.13 11.27
C THR A 47 -2.60 -15.77 12.00
N GLN A 48 -1.55 -15.42 11.25
CA GLN A 48 -0.27 -15.02 11.79
C GLN A 48 -0.19 -13.55 12.26
N GLY A 49 -1.31 -12.79 12.15
CA GLY A 49 -1.42 -11.45 12.71
C GLY A 49 -0.92 -10.33 11.78
N PHE A 50 -0.76 -10.57 10.49
CA PHE A 50 -0.55 -9.48 9.55
C PHE A 50 -1.79 -8.56 9.52
N ALA A 51 -1.54 -7.26 9.46
CA ALA A 51 -2.62 -6.26 9.48
C ALA A 51 -3.25 -6.04 8.10
N ALA A 52 -2.51 -6.25 7.01
CA ALA A 52 -3.00 -5.98 5.67
C ALA A 52 -2.38 -6.87 4.59
N LEU A 53 -3.16 -7.15 3.54
CA LEU A 53 -2.72 -7.67 2.24
C LEU A 53 -2.74 -6.55 1.22
N TRP A 54 -1.66 -6.41 0.44
CA TRP A 54 -1.51 -5.33 -0.52
C TRP A 54 -1.31 -5.87 -1.93
N ALA A 55 -1.90 -5.22 -2.93
CA ALA A 55 -1.65 -5.51 -4.34
C ALA A 55 -1.04 -4.31 -5.07
N ARG A 56 -0.47 -4.57 -6.24
CA ARG A 56 0.06 -3.57 -7.17
C ARG A 56 -0.86 -3.46 -8.38
N ASP A 57 -0.90 -2.29 -8.99
CA ASP A 57 -1.58 -2.04 -10.26
C ASP A 57 -0.52 -2.03 -11.38
N VAL A 58 -0.43 -3.13 -12.11
CA VAL A 58 0.53 -3.32 -13.21
C VAL A 58 -0.25 -3.87 -14.40
N PRO A 59 -0.88 -3.00 -15.21
CA PRO A 59 -1.76 -3.43 -16.29
C PRO A 59 -1.03 -4.11 -17.44
N LEU A 60 0.26 -3.82 -17.65
CA LEU A 60 1.05 -4.39 -18.74
C LEU A 60 2.35 -5.03 -18.20
N MET A 61 2.66 -6.22 -18.71
CA MET A 61 3.95 -6.87 -18.43
C MET A 61 5.05 -6.24 -19.29
N ILE A 62 5.66 -5.18 -18.76
CA ILE A 62 6.79 -4.50 -19.39
C ILE A 62 8.07 -5.09 -18.83
N PRO A 63 9.00 -5.59 -19.67
CA PRO A 63 10.30 -6.05 -19.22
C PRO A 63 11.01 -4.96 -18.41
N GLN A 64 11.40 -5.26 -17.18
CA GLN A 64 12.17 -4.35 -16.34
C GLN A 64 13.64 -4.76 -16.41
N GLY A 65 14.49 -3.89 -16.90
CA GLY A 65 15.92 -4.13 -17.05
C GLY A 65 16.49 -3.46 -18.30
N SER A 66 17.80 -3.28 -18.33
CA SER A 66 18.51 -2.83 -19.53
C SER A 66 18.42 -3.92 -20.60
N PRO A 67 18.33 -3.57 -21.90
CA PRO A 67 18.40 -4.54 -23.01
C PRO A 67 19.66 -5.43 -23.01
N SER A 68 20.67 -5.09 -22.21
CA SER A 68 21.91 -5.85 -22.03
C SER A 68 21.82 -6.92 -20.92
N ASP A 69 20.76 -6.92 -20.07
CA ASP A 69 20.63 -7.93 -19.03
C ASP A 69 20.11 -9.24 -19.63
N THR A 70 20.95 -10.27 -19.61
CA THR A 70 20.62 -11.64 -20.05
C THR A 70 19.67 -12.36 -19.09
N ALA A 71 19.29 -11.73 -17.98
CA ALA A 71 18.29 -12.26 -17.04
C ALA A 71 16.87 -11.99 -17.55
N PRO A 72 15.97 -12.98 -17.51
CA PRO A 72 14.58 -12.74 -17.85
C PRO A 72 14.00 -11.68 -16.90
N PRO A 73 13.13 -10.79 -17.41
CA PRO A 73 12.55 -9.73 -16.59
C PRO A 73 11.83 -10.32 -15.37
N LEU A 74 12.11 -9.78 -14.19
CA LEU A 74 11.48 -10.15 -12.91
C LEU A 74 10.02 -9.64 -12.82
N ALA A 75 9.26 -9.81 -13.90
CA ALA A 75 7.84 -9.49 -13.90
C ALA A 75 7.06 -10.74 -13.54
N SER A 76 6.60 -10.87 -12.30
CA SER A 76 5.50 -11.75 -12.00
C SER A 76 4.25 -11.17 -12.66
N ALA A 77 3.52 -11.98 -13.42
CA ALA A 77 2.20 -11.62 -13.89
C ALA A 77 1.34 -11.24 -12.69
N VAL A 78 0.63 -10.13 -12.77
CA VAL A 78 -0.34 -9.71 -11.74
C VAL A 78 -1.69 -9.51 -12.41
N ASP A 79 -2.73 -10.04 -11.77
CA ASP A 79 -4.10 -9.82 -12.18
C ASP A 79 -4.53 -8.37 -11.93
N ASP A 80 -5.69 -7.96 -12.48
CA ASP A 80 -6.28 -6.68 -12.08
C ASP A 80 -6.40 -6.63 -10.57
N PRO A 81 -5.88 -5.57 -9.93
CA PRO A 81 -5.75 -5.54 -8.48
C PRO A 81 -7.09 -5.57 -7.73
N PHE A 82 -8.17 -5.04 -8.31
CA PHE A 82 -9.48 -5.09 -7.65
C PHE A 82 -10.10 -6.49 -7.71
N VAL A 83 -9.92 -7.21 -8.83
CA VAL A 83 -10.36 -8.61 -8.97
C VAL A 83 -9.56 -9.49 -8.01
N TRP A 84 -8.23 -9.35 -8.01
CA TRP A 84 -7.32 -10.08 -7.14
C TRP A 84 -7.62 -9.85 -5.65
N LEU A 85 -7.75 -8.60 -5.23
CA LEU A 85 -8.05 -8.25 -3.84
C LEU A 85 -9.46 -8.68 -3.42
N THR A 86 -10.43 -8.74 -4.33
CA THR A 86 -11.77 -9.27 -4.04
C THR A 86 -11.71 -10.76 -3.71
N LEU A 87 -10.89 -11.55 -4.43
CA LEU A 87 -10.65 -12.96 -4.11
C LEU A 87 -10.07 -13.12 -2.71
N GLN A 88 -9.09 -12.31 -2.34
CA GLN A 88 -8.46 -12.36 -1.02
C GLN A 88 -9.41 -11.86 0.09
N ALA A 89 -10.19 -10.82 -0.17
CA ALA A 89 -11.21 -10.33 0.75
C ALA A 89 -12.27 -11.38 1.07
N ALA A 90 -12.68 -12.16 0.06
CA ALA A 90 -13.63 -13.26 0.23
C ALA A 90 -13.03 -14.46 1.00
N ALA A 91 -11.71 -14.62 0.96
CA ALA A 91 -11.01 -15.71 1.65
C ALA A 91 -10.68 -15.39 3.12
N THR A 92 -10.82 -14.14 3.55
CA THR A 92 -10.40 -13.61 4.87
C THR A 92 -11.54 -12.85 5.54
N SER A 93 -11.41 -12.56 6.84
CA SER A 93 -12.48 -11.92 7.60
C SER A 93 -12.04 -10.69 8.42
N LYS A 94 -10.75 -10.58 8.78
CA LYS A 94 -10.21 -9.56 9.69
C LYS A 94 -9.09 -8.73 9.08
N ILE A 95 -8.23 -9.33 8.23
CA ILE A 95 -7.08 -8.63 7.64
C ILE A 95 -7.56 -7.52 6.69
N ALA A 96 -6.93 -6.36 6.73
CA ALA A 96 -7.22 -5.28 5.79
C ALA A 96 -6.76 -5.63 4.37
N ILE A 97 -7.40 -5.02 3.38
CA ILE A 97 -7.13 -5.21 1.96
C ILE A 97 -6.67 -3.86 1.40
N GLY A 98 -5.49 -3.79 0.80
CA GLY A 98 -4.91 -2.53 0.34
C GLY A 98 -4.42 -2.57 -1.11
N LEU A 99 -4.45 -1.42 -1.75
CA LEU A 99 -3.86 -1.21 -3.07
C LEU A 99 -2.72 -0.20 -2.97
N ALA A 100 -1.51 -0.57 -3.43
CA ALA A 100 -0.34 0.30 -3.44
C ALA A 100 0.48 0.11 -4.74
N ALA A 101 0.12 0.86 -5.80
CA ALA A 101 -0.91 1.90 -5.89
C ALA A 101 -1.70 1.78 -7.18
N ALA A 102 -2.98 2.21 -7.19
CA ALA A 102 -3.67 2.47 -8.44
C ALA A 102 -3.03 3.67 -9.16
N VAL A 103 -2.83 3.56 -10.46
CA VAL A 103 -2.28 4.64 -11.28
C VAL A 103 -3.42 5.58 -11.68
N LEU A 104 -3.70 6.60 -10.86
CA LEU A 104 -4.84 7.49 -11.05
C LEU A 104 -4.87 8.17 -12.43
N PRO A 105 -3.74 8.60 -13.04
CA PRO A 105 -3.75 9.17 -14.39
C PRO A 105 -4.17 8.20 -15.51
N LEU A 106 -4.12 6.89 -15.29
CA LEU A 106 -4.53 5.89 -16.28
C LEU A 106 -5.97 5.37 -16.05
N ARG A 107 -6.61 5.71 -14.92
CA ARG A 107 -7.95 5.23 -14.56
C ARG A 107 -8.94 6.38 -14.47
N HIS A 108 -10.11 6.23 -15.08
CA HIS A 108 -11.17 7.21 -14.89
C HIS A 108 -11.62 7.25 -13.42
N PRO A 109 -11.70 8.42 -12.76
CA PRO A 109 -11.96 8.50 -11.31
C PRO A 109 -13.29 7.88 -10.88
N LEU A 110 -14.33 7.91 -11.71
CA LEU A 110 -15.62 7.27 -11.40
C LEU A 110 -15.57 5.76 -11.48
N HIS A 111 -14.83 5.17 -12.43
CA HIS A 111 -14.59 3.73 -12.47
C HIS A 111 -13.77 3.27 -11.27
N LEU A 112 -12.74 4.04 -10.92
CA LEU A 112 -11.93 3.75 -9.74
C LEU A 112 -12.73 3.86 -8.45
N ALA A 113 -13.59 4.89 -8.32
CA ALA A 113 -14.50 5.03 -7.18
C ALA A 113 -15.48 3.86 -7.10
N LYS A 114 -16.06 3.43 -8.23
CA LYS A 114 -16.97 2.28 -8.29
C LYS A 114 -16.29 1.00 -7.80
N ALA A 115 -15.08 0.72 -8.26
CA ALA A 115 -14.31 -0.46 -7.85
C ALA A 115 -13.95 -0.39 -6.37
N ALA A 116 -13.45 0.76 -5.88
CA ALA A 116 -13.08 0.97 -4.47
C ALA A 116 -14.28 0.82 -3.52
N LEU A 117 -15.42 1.43 -3.82
CA LEU A 117 -16.65 1.30 -3.03
C LEU A 117 -17.18 -0.14 -3.01
N SER A 118 -17.07 -0.83 -4.15
CA SER A 118 -17.50 -2.24 -4.22
C SER A 118 -16.63 -3.12 -3.35
N LEU A 119 -15.29 -2.98 -3.45
CA LEU A 119 -14.35 -3.75 -2.66
C LEU A 119 -14.47 -3.44 -1.16
N ASP A 120 -14.60 -2.17 -0.79
CA ASP A 120 -14.82 -1.76 0.61
C ASP A 120 -16.07 -2.42 1.19
N ARG A 121 -17.20 -2.36 0.49
CA ARG A 121 -18.45 -3.01 0.90
C ARG A 121 -18.32 -4.54 0.99
N LEU A 122 -17.72 -5.17 -0.02
CA LEU A 122 -17.57 -6.63 -0.06
C LEU A 122 -16.58 -7.15 0.99
N SER A 123 -15.62 -6.33 1.40
CA SER A 123 -14.69 -6.65 2.48
C SER A 123 -15.17 -6.20 3.87
N ASN A 124 -16.40 -5.68 4.01
CA ASN A 124 -16.93 -5.13 5.27
C ASN A 124 -16.08 -3.97 5.84
N GLY A 125 -15.73 -3.00 4.99
CA GLY A 125 -14.98 -1.81 5.40
C GLY A 125 -13.49 -2.06 5.66
N ARG A 126 -12.88 -3.08 5.04
CA ARG A 126 -11.47 -3.42 5.23
C ARG A 126 -10.55 -2.90 4.12
N PHE A 127 -11.00 -1.97 3.28
CA PHE A 127 -10.22 -1.51 2.13
C PHE A 127 -9.44 -0.20 2.40
N VAL A 128 -8.18 -0.16 1.92
CA VAL A 128 -7.30 1.02 1.87
C VAL A 128 -6.91 1.29 0.43
N LEU A 129 -7.07 2.51 -0.05
CA LEU A 129 -6.76 2.92 -1.41
C LEU A 129 -5.47 3.73 -1.48
N GLY A 130 -4.39 3.14 -1.99
CA GLY A 130 -3.17 3.86 -2.35
C GLY A 130 -3.21 4.31 -3.81
N LEU A 131 -2.76 5.53 -4.06
CA LEU A 131 -2.81 6.21 -5.35
C LEU A 131 -1.43 6.72 -5.74
N GLY A 132 -1.01 6.42 -6.96
CA GLY A 132 0.23 6.89 -7.58
C GLY A 132 -0.03 7.62 -8.91
N SER A 133 0.98 8.33 -9.38
CA SER A 133 0.92 9.00 -10.70
C SER A 133 1.40 8.14 -11.86
N GLY A 134 1.98 6.96 -11.59
CA GLY A 134 2.62 6.13 -12.60
C GLY A 134 3.99 6.65 -13.05
N ASP A 135 4.82 5.74 -13.54
CA ASP A 135 6.21 6.02 -13.95
C ASP A 135 6.65 5.24 -15.21
N ARG A 136 5.78 4.41 -15.79
CA ARG A 136 6.10 3.57 -16.95
C ARG A 136 5.60 4.21 -18.25
N PRO A 137 6.51 4.73 -19.10
CA PRO A 137 6.13 5.42 -20.34
C PRO A 137 5.29 4.55 -21.28
N GLU A 138 5.58 3.24 -21.32
CA GLU A 138 4.91 2.28 -22.19
C GLU A 138 3.42 2.10 -21.80
N GLU A 139 3.12 2.11 -20.51
CA GLU A 139 1.72 2.07 -20.04
C GLU A 139 0.97 3.32 -20.47
N PHE A 140 1.58 4.51 -20.31
CA PHE A 140 0.95 5.76 -20.75
C PHE A 140 0.67 5.75 -22.25
N ALA A 141 1.65 5.33 -23.06
CA ALA A 141 1.48 5.22 -24.51
C ALA A 141 0.36 4.24 -24.89
N ALA A 142 0.32 3.07 -24.28
CA ALA A 142 -0.67 2.05 -24.56
C ALA A 142 -2.10 2.46 -24.16
N PHE A 143 -2.25 3.25 -23.09
CA PHE A 143 -3.54 3.78 -22.64
C PHE A 143 -3.90 5.14 -23.28
N GLY A 144 -3.13 5.63 -24.25
CA GLY A 144 -3.39 6.92 -24.91
C GLY A 144 -3.26 8.13 -23.97
N ALA A 145 -2.47 8.00 -22.90
CA ALA A 145 -2.25 9.05 -21.91
C ALA A 145 -0.86 9.70 -22.10
N VAL A 146 -0.71 10.94 -21.67
CA VAL A 146 0.54 11.71 -21.80
C VAL A 146 1.30 11.65 -20.48
N LEU A 147 2.47 11.00 -20.47
CA LEU A 147 3.30 10.80 -19.28
C LEU A 147 3.68 12.12 -18.60
N GLU A 148 4.02 13.15 -19.37
CA GLU A 148 4.43 14.46 -18.87
C GLU A 148 3.30 15.16 -18.09
N GLN A 149 2.05 14.90 -18.45
CA GLN A 149 0.87 15.48 -17.82
C GLN A 149 0.42 14.73 -16.55
N ARG A 150 1.05 13.59 -16.18
CA ARG A 150 0.61 12.75 -15.08
C ARG A 150 0.45 13.46 -13.74
N ALA A 151 1.32 14.45 -13.47
CA ALA A 151 1.23 15.24 -12.23
C ALA A 151 -0.02 16.11 -12.19
N GLN A 152 -0.34 16.75 -13.31
CA GLN A 152 -1.53 17.59 -13.47
C GLN A 152 -2.80 16.74 -13.45
N VAL A 153 -2.84 15.67 -14.24
CA VAL A 153 -3.99 14.75 -14.31
C VAL A 153 -4.28 14.10 -12.95
N PHE A 154 -3.23 13.73 -12.17
CA PHE A 154 -3.38 13.23 -10.82
C PHE A 154 -4.10 14.24 -9.92
N ARG A 155 -3.67 15.51 -9.96
CA ARG A 155 -4.24 16.59 -9.16
C ARG A 155 -5.69 16.92 -9.57
N GLU A 156 -5.98 16.91 -10.86
CA GLU A 156 -7.32 17.19 -11.40
C GLU A 156 -8.33 16.09 -11.08
N ARG A 157 -7.91 14.83 -11.10
CA ARG A 157 -8.79 13.67 -10.82
C ARG A 157 -9.03 13.44 -9.33
N TRP A 158 -8.14 13.92 -8.47
CA TRP A 158 -8.21 13.70 -7.03
C TRP A 158 -9.50 14.22 -6.38
N PRO A 159 -9.96 15.48 -6.62
CA PRO A 159 -11.17 15.99 -5.98
C PRO A 159 -12.43 15.20 -6.33
N LEU A 160 -12.60 14.84 -7.61
CA LEU A 160 -13.73 14.03 -8.04
C LEU A 160 -13.74 12.64 -7.40
N LEU A 161 -12.57 11.98 -7.36
CA LEU A 161 -12.43 10.69 -6.68
C LEU A 161 -12.72 10.81 -5.17
N ARG A 162 -12.16 11.82 -4.51
CA ARG A 162 -12.38 12.08 -3.09
C ARG A 162 -13.87 12.31 -2.79
N ALA A 163 -14.55 13.13 -3.59
CA ALA A 163 -15.98 13.39 -3.43
C ALA A 163 -16.84 12.14 -3.67
N ALA A 164 -16.49 11.32 -4.66
CA ALA A 164 -17.20 10.07 -4.95
C ALA A 164 -17.06 9.02 -3.83
N LEU A 165 -15.92 9.01 -3.10
CA LEU A 165 -15.63 8.10 -2.00
C LEU A 165 -16.02 8.63 -0.63
N SER A 166 -16.51 9.88 -0.54
CA SER A 166 -16.85 10.48 0.74
C SER A 166 -18.24 10.04 1.23
N PRO A 167 -18.39 9.66 2.50
CA PRO A 167 -19.70 9.50 3.12
C PRO A 167 -20.37 10.84 3.47
N ASP A 168 -19.64 11.97 3.43
CA ASP A 168 -20.16 13.30 3.72
C ASP A 168 -21.04 13.81 2.58
N PRO A 169 -22.33 14.15 2.84
CA PRO A 169 -23.25 14.64 1.82
C PRO A 169 -22.76 15.94 1.13
N THR A 170 -22.04 16.80 1.87
CA THR A 170 -21.54 18.07 1.34
C THR A 170 -20.42 17.85 0.32
N GLU A 171 -19.46 16.97 0.67
CA GLU A 171 -18.41 16.58 -0.27
C GLU A 171 -18.99 15.87 -1.51
N ARG A 172 -19.97 14.97 -1.32
CA ARG A 172 -20.67 14.29 -2.41
C ARG A 172 -21.47 15.23 -3.32
N ALA A 173 -22.00 16.32 -2.79
CA ALA A 173 -22.70 17.32 -3.58
C ALA A 173 -21.83 17.90 -4.69
N LEU A 174 -20.52 18.07 -4.48
CA LEU A 174 -19.58 18.52 -5.52
C LEU A 174 -19.51 17.52 -6.68
N MET A 175 -19.49 16.22 -6.39
CA MET A 175 -19.55 15.20 -7.45
C MET A 175 -20.87 15.25 -8.21
N LEU A 176 -22.00 15.37 -7.49
CA LEU A 176 -23.33 15.43 -8.12
C LEU A 176 -23.49 16.66 -9.02
N GLN A 177 -22.93 17.81 -8.65
CA GLN A 177 -22.92 19.01 -9.49
C GLN A 177 -22.11 18.80 -10.77
N GLN A 178 -21.00 18.08 -10.70
CA GLN A 178 -20.11 17.84 -11.84
C GLN A 178 -20.64 16.71 -12.76
N VAL A 179 -21.22 15.66 -12.21
CA VAL A 179 -21.54 14.41 -12.91
C VAL A 179 -23.03 14.23 -13.12
N GLY A 180 -23.88 14.82 -12.28
CA GLY A 180 -25.34 14.71 -12.33
C GLY A 180 -25.93 13.47 -11.65
N TYR A 181 -25.12 12.43 -11.38
CA TYR A 181 -25.58 11.16 -10.83
C TYR A 181 -24.65 10.63 -9.74
N PRO A 182 -25.16 9.93 -8.69
CA PRO A 182 -24.33 9.34 -7.65
C PRO A 182 -23.62 8.07 -8.13
N VAL A 183 -22.41 7.86 -7.64
CA VAL A 183 -21.74 6.55 -7.71
C VAL A 183 -22.29 5.64 -6.60
N LEU A 184 -22.64 4.40 -6.93
CA LEU A 184 -23.13 3.38 -6.01
C LEU A 184 -22.18 2.18 -5.98
N PRO A 185 -22.10 1.43 -4.83
CA PRO A 185 -22.81 1.67 -3.57
C PRO A 185 -22.40 2.99 -2.91
N ALA A 186 -23.26 3.55 -2.06
CA ALA A 186 -22.89 4.71 -1.27
C ALA A 186 -21.84 4.31 -0.21
N PRO A 187 -20.81 5.14 0.05
CA PRO A 187 -19.84 4.86 1.09
C PRO A 187 -20.49 4.91 2.47
N ALA A 188 -20.25 3.87 3.30
CA ALA A 188 -20.72 3.80 4.69
C ALA A 188 -19.79 4.58 5.65
N ALA A 189 -18.49 4.63 5.31
CA ALA A 189 -17.44 5.31 6.05
C ALA A 189 -16.38 5.82 5.08
N ARG A 190 -15.44 6.62 5.55
CA ARG A 190 -14.35 7.16 4.73
C ARG A 190 -13.31 6.08 4.43
N ILE A 191 -13.10 5.76 3.17
CA ILE A 191 -12.00 4.90 2.72
C ILE A 191 -10.69 5.68 2.84
N PRO A 192 -9.66 5.18 3.55
CA PRO A 192 -8.37 5.85 3.63
C PRO A 192 -7.73 5.94 2.22
N MET A 193 -7.35 7.16 1.82
CA MET A 193 -6.67 7.43 0.54
C MET A 193 -5.23 7.83 0.81
N LEU A 194 -4.28 6.95 0.49
CA LEU A 194 -2.85 7.21 0.62
C LEU A 194 -2.29 7.74 -0.71
N VAL A 195 -1.32 8.66 -0.63
CA VAL A 195 -0.44 8.93 -1.77
C VAL A 195 0.75 7.99 -1.68
N VAL A 196 1.06 7.27 -2.76
CA VAL A 196 2.19 6.34 -2.88
C VAL A 196 3.29 6.98 -3.72
N GLY A 197 4.51 7.01 -3.18
CA GLY A 197 5.59 7.81 -3.73
C GLY A 197 5.29 9.31 -3.58
N SER A 198 5.84 10.13 -4.47
CA SER A 198 5.50 11.56 -4.49
C SER A 198 4.24 11.87 -5.30
N ALA A 199 3.80 10.95 -6.17
CA ALA A 199 2.80 11.21 -7.21
C ALA A 199 3.05 12.53 -7.97
N ARG A 200 4.31 12.99 -8.00
CA ARG A 200 4.73 14.29 -8.56
C ARG A 200 4.08 15.51 -7.86
N GLN A 201 3.64 15.35 -6.61
CA GLN A 201 3.10 16.41 -5.77
C GLN A 201 4.10 16.83 -4.68
N SER A 202 3.94 18.04 -4.14
CA SER A 202 4.71 18.47 -2.96
C SER A 202 4.23 17.75 -1.69
N LEU A 203 5.08 17.64 -0.68
CA LEU A 203 4.69 17.07 0.61
C LEU A 203 3.58 17.87 1.29
N GLN A 204 3.56 19.18 1.11
CA GLN A 204 2.51 20.05 1.63
C GLN A 204 1.16 19.72 1.00
N TRP A 205 1.13 19.48 -0.32
CA TRP A 205 -0.08 19.05 -0.99
C TRP A 205 -0.55 17.68 -0.48
N ILE A 206 0.38 16.72 -0.33
CA ILE A 206 0.08 15.37 0.20
C ILE A 206 -0.46 15.48 1.63
N ALA A 207 0.20 16.26 2.48
CA ALA A 207 -0.21 16.48 3.87
C ALA A 207 -1.62 17.08 3.98
N GLU A 208 -1.99 17.96 3.07
CA GLU A 208 -3.31 18.61 3.04
C GLU A 208 -4.39 17.66 2.54
N HIS A 209 -4.16 16.93 1.45
CA HIS A 209 -5.22 16.24 0.70
C HIS A 209 -5.30 14.74 0.96
N ALA A 210 -4.20 14.05 1.23
CA ALA A 210 -4.19 12.60 1.47
C ALA A 210 -4.47 12.26 2.93
N ASP A 211 -4.86 11.01 3.20
CA ASP A 211 -5.07 10.49 4.55
C ASP A 211 -3.80 9.84 5.13
N GLY A 212 -2.75 9.68 4.32
CA GLY A 212 -1.43 9.19 4.69
C GLY A 212 -0.48 9.19 3.51
N TRP A 213 0.79 8.88 3.78
CA TRP A 213 1.84 8.84 2.77
C TRP A 213 2.59 7.52 2.81
N ALA A 214 2.72 6.85 1.65
CA ALA A 214 3.46 5.60 1.50
C ALA A 214 4.69 5.79 0.61
N THR A 215 5.84 5.22 1.02
CA THR A 215 7.10 5.32 0.28
C THR A 215 7.82 3.98 0.21
N TYR A 216 8.84 3.89 -0.64
CA TYR A 216 9.77 2.76 -0.60
C TYR A 216 10.75 2.88 0.57
N HIS A 217 11.22 1.74 1.04
CA HIS A 217 12.37 1.62 1.93
C HIS A 217 13.56 2.44 1.41
N ARG A 218 14.28 3.03 2.35
CA ARG A 218 15.58 3.66 2.15
C ARG A 218 16.48 3.34 3.33
N GLU A 219 17.75 3.54 3.16
CA GLU A 219 18.72 3.52 4.25
C GLU A 219 18.22 4.39 5.42
N GLU A 220 18.48 3.97 6.67
CA GLU A 220 17.78 4.49 7.87
C GLU A 220 17.91 6.01 8.03
N ALA A 221 19.09 6.59 7.79
CA ALA A 221 19.27 8.03 7.91
C ALA A 221 18.44 8.81 6.87
N THR A 222 18.38 8.30 5.63
CA THR A 222 17.54 8.86 4.57
C THR A 222 16.05 8.73 4.91
N GLN A 223 15.65 7.61 5.50
CA GLN A 223 14.27 7.39 5.90
C GLN A 223 13.86 8.31 7.05
N GLN A 224 14.74 8.49 8.04
CA GLN A 224 14.54 9.45 9.12
C GLN A 224 14.35 10.88 8.60
N GLY A 225 15.18 11.31 7.65
CA GLY A 225 15.04 12.61 6.99
C GLY A 225 13.68 12.77 6.29
N ARG A 226 13.20 11.73 5.58
CA ARG A 226 11.87 11.74 4.94
C ARG A 226 10.73 11.85 5.94
N ILE A 227 10.79 11.09 7.01
CA ILE A 227 9.78 11.13 8.08
C ILE A 227 9.78 12.52 8.72
N GLY A 228 10.94 13.11 8.98
CA GLY A 228 11.06 14.49 9.49
C GLY A 228 10.41 15.53 8.57
N LEU A 229 10.66 15.44 7.25
CA LEU A 229 10.00 16.30 6.25
C LEU A 229 8.48 16.10 6.21
N TRP A 230 8.01 14.85 6.35
CA TRP A 230 6.58 14.55 6.43
C TRP A 230 5.93 15.19 7.65
N GLN A 231 6.55 15.03 8.82
CA GLN A 231 6.09 15.64 10.07
C GLN A 231 6.04 17.18 9.99
N GLN A 232 7.05 17.81 9.37
CA GLN A 232 7.07 19.23 9.12
C GLN A 232 5.92 19.68 8.20
N ALA A 233 5.66 18.94 7.11
CA ALA A 233 4.57 19.24 6.21
C ALA A 233 3.20 19.12 6.91
N LEU A 234 3.00 18.09 7.74
CA LEU A 234 1.79 17.94 8.56
C LEU A 234 1.62 19.09 9.54
N GLN A 235 2.69 19.48 10.25
CA GLN A 235 2.67 20.61 11.20
C GLN A 235 2.28 21.90 10.49
N GLN A 236 2.84 22.17 9.31
CA GLN A 236 2.53 23.37 8.52
C GLN A 236 1.09 23.42 8.03
N LYS A 237 0.50 22.27 7.68
CA LYS A 237 -0.83 22.19 7.06
C LYS A 237 -1.96 21.92 8.05
N LEU A 238 -1.71 21.19 9.11
CA LEU A 238 -2.73 20.69 10.05
C LEU A 238 -2.52 21.16 11.49
N GLY A 239 -1.40 21.81 11.79
CA GLY A 239 -1.04 22.15 13.17
C GLY A 239 -0.72 20.90 14.00
N SER A 240 -1.66 20.39 14.77
CA SER A 240 -1.47 19.21 15.62
C SER A 240 -1.95 17.89 15.00
N GLY A 241 -2.32 17.89 13.71
CA GLY A 241 -2.84 16.70 13.03
C GLY A 241 -1.75 15.68 12.73
N ARG A 242 -2.07 14.38 12.91
CA ARG A 242 -1.22 13.24 12.54
C ARG A 242 -1.85 12.48 11.39
N LYS A 243 -1.03 12.06 10.42
CA LYS A 243 -1.42 11.12 9.36
C LYS A 243 -0.35 10.03 9.22
N PRO A 244 -0.72 8.78 8.91
CA PRO A 244 0.20 7.66 8.88
C PRO A 244 1.30 7.83 7.82
N PHE A 245 2.48 7.31 8.18
CA PHE A 245 3.60 7.08 7.28
C PHE A 245 3.77 5.58 7.06
N VAL A 246 3.74 5.17 5.79
CA VAL A 246 3.80 3.77 5.38
C VAL A 246 5.07 3.52 4.57
N GLN A 247 5.68 2.35 4.75
CA GLN A 247 6.89 1.96 4.04
C GLN A 247 6.69 0.62 3.34
N SER A 248 7.07 0.52 2.06
CA SER A 248 7.21 -0.75 1.36
C SER A 248 8.67 -1.20 1.39
N ALA A 249 8.94 -2.45 1.71
CA ALA A 249 10.29 -3.01 1.78
C ALA A 249 10.37 -4.42 1.18
N GLN A 250 11.44 -4.68 0.42
CA GLN A 250 11.83 -6.04 0.06
C GLN A 250 12.35 -6.76 1.30
N LEU A 251 11.95 -8.01 1.50
CA LEU A 251 12.46 -8.83 2.61
C LEU A 251 12.89 -10.21 2.10
N GLN A 252 14.16 -10.55 2.35
CA GLN A 252 14.65 -11.93 2.29
C GLN A 252 14.97 -12.39 3.72
N LEU A 253 14.04 -13.14 4.32
CA LEU A 253 14.21 -13.67 5.67
C LEU A 253 15.10 -14.91 5.61
N LEU A 254 16.17 -14.93 6.43
CA LEU A 254 17.12 -16.03 6.53
C LEU A 254 16.68 -17.02 7.61
N ASP A 255 17.11 -18.29 7.46
CA ASP A 255 16.82 -19.38 8.41
C ASP A 255 17.48 -19.15 9.77
N ASP A 256 18.73 -18.63 9.77
CA ASP A 256 19.42 -18.25 11.01
C ASP A 256 18.81 -16.96 11.58
N PRO A 257 18.12 -17.02 12.73
CA PRO A 257 17.53 -15.83 13.36
C PRO A 257 18.55 -14.75 13.72
N ALA A 258 19.81 -15.13 13.96
CA ALA A 258 20.89 -14.22 14.36
C ALA A 258 21.66 -13.65 13.17
N ALA A 259 21.34 -14.04 11.95
CA ALA A 259 22.04 -13.56 10.76
C ALA A 259 21.93 -12.04 10.66
N PRO A 260 23.06 -11.32 10.45
CA PRO A 260 23.08 -9.87 10.37
C PRO A 260 22.34 -9.36 9.12
N ALA A 261 21.82 -8.13 9.20
CA ALA A 261 21.18 -7.50 8.08
C ALA A 261 22.20 -7.10 7.00
N THR A 262 21.87 -7.41 5.75
CA THR A 262 22.57 -6.92 4.57
C THR A 262 21.56 -6.16 3.67
N PRO A 263 21.96 -5.04 3.03
CA PRO A 263 21.05 -4.27 2.21
C PRO A 263 20.65 -5.03 0.94
N LEU A 264 19.39 -4.87 0.54
CA LEU A 264 18.88 -5.18 -0.78
C LEU A 264 18.44 -3.88 -1.46
N ASP A 265 18.27 -3.93 -2.77
CA ASP A 265 17.57 -2.83 -3.44
C ASP A 265 16.16 -2.71 -2.84
N LEU A 266 15.87 -1.54 -2.28
CA LEU A 266 14.61 -1.21 -1.60
C LEU A 266 14.24 -2.12 -0.40
N GLY A 267 15.23 -2.72 0.29
CA GLY A 267 14.94 -3.60 1.42
C GLY A 267 16.14 -4.18 2.13
N LEU A 268 15.95 -5.33 2.76
CA LEU A 268 16.97 -6.02 3.56
C LEU A 268 16.88 -7.54 3.45
N ARG A 269 18.04 -8.19 3.58
CA ARG A 269 18.20 -9.63 3.79
C ARG A 269 18.75 -9.83 5.19
N ALA A 270 18.04 -10.58 6.06
CA ALA A 270 18.40 -10.67 7.47
C ALA A 270 17.74 -11.86 8.15
N GLY A 271 18.26 -12.24 9.33
CA GLY A 271 17.55 -13.08 10.28
C GLY A 271 16.47 -12.33 11.05
N SER A 272 15.56 -13.05 11.70
CA SER A 272 14.38 -12.47 12.36
C SER A 272 14.72 -11.48 13.47
N LEU A 273 15.82 -11.67 14.19
CA LEU A 273 16.26 -10.74 15.25
C LEU A 273 16.69 -9.38 14.67
N ALA A 274 17.41 -9.39 13.54
CA ALA A 274 17.83 -8.16 12.88
C ALA A 274 16.65 -7.44 12.24
N VAL A 275 15.68 -8.17 11.66
CA VAL A 275 14.42 -7.61 11.14
C VAL A 275 13.61 -6.96 12.27
N LEU A 276 13.46 -7.64 13.41
CA LEU A 276 12.76 -7.08 14.58
C LEU A 276 13.41 -5.78 15.05
N GLY A 277 14.73 -5.79 15.23
CA GLY A 277 15.45 -4.56 15.63
C GLY A 277 15.30 -3.41 14.64
N TYR A 278 15.32 -3.70 13.34
CA TYR A 278 15.02 -2.71 12.31
C TYR A 278 13.61 -2.14 12.45
N LEU A 279 12.59 -2.98 12.59
CA LEU A 279 11.19 -2.54 12.72
C LEU A 279 10.96 -1.71 13.98
N GLN A 280 11.59 -2.06 15.09
CA GLN A 280 11.53 -1.28 16.34
C GLN A 280 12.12 0.13 16.15
N ARG A 281 13.24 0.26 15.43
CA ARG A 281 13.80 1.58 15.11
C ARG A 281 12.87 2.37 14.18
N MET A 282 12.26 1.72 13.18
CA MET A 282 11.28 2.38 12.29
C MET A 282 10.04 2.86 13.07
N GLN A 283 9.57 2.08 14.02
CA GLN A 283 8.46 2.47 14.93
C GLN A 283 8.82 3.71 15.74
N VAL A 284 10.02 3.77 16.32
CA VAL A 284 10.50 4.95 17.04
C VAL A 284 10.58 6.19 16.15
N LEU A 285 10.96 6.03 14.88
CA LEU A 285 11.00 7.12 13.91
C LEU A 285 9.61 7.59 13.47
N GLY A 286 8.56 6.80 13.68
CA GLY A 286 7.17 7.15 13.35
C GLY A 286 6.63 6.49 12.09
N VAL A 287 7.19 5.35 11.69
CA VAL A 287 6.56 4.46 10.69
C VAL A 287 5.38 3.75 11.33
N ASP A 288 4.22 3.80 10.70
CA ASP A 288 2.99 3.18 11.19
C ASP A 288 2.74 1.79 10.60
N HIS A 289 3.21 1.56 9.38
CA HIS A 289 2.98 0.31 8.67
C HIS A 289 4.12 -0.01 7.72
N VAL A 290 4.54 -1.29 7.68
CA VAL A 290 5.53 -1.80 6.72
C VAL A 290 4.89 -2.87 5.85
N MET A 291 4.86 -2.63 4.54
CA MET A 291 4.43 -3.59 3.52
C MET A 291 5.64 -4.41 3.07
N PHE A 292 5.72 -5.67 3.46
CA PHE A 292 6.79 -6.55 2.98
C PHE A 292 6.46 -7.19 1.64
N ASN A 293 7.40 -7.07 0.69
CA ASN A 293 7.46 -7.88 -0.51
C ASN A 293 8.46 -9.01 -0.26
N LEU A 294 7.95 -10.22 -0.06
CA LEU A 294 8.77 -11.38 0.26
C LEU A 294 9.53 -11.87 -0.97
N GLY A 295 10.83 -12.04 -0.82
CA GLY A 295 11.73 -12.57 -1.84
C GLY A 295 12.66 -13.64 -1.28
N GLY A 296 13.48 -14.23 -2.16
CA GLY A 296 14.43 -15.30 -1.82
C GLY A 296 13.87 -16.70 -2.08
N PRO A 297 14.66 -17.73 -1.76
CA PRO A 297 14.34 -19.12 -2.12
C PRO A 297 13.35 -19.81 -1.17
N ARG A 298 13.10 -19.22 0.01
CA ARG A 298 12.23 -19.83 1.01
C ARG A 298 10.75 -19.78 0.59
N PRO A 299 9.96 -20.83 0.87
CA PRO A 299 8.52 -20.80 0.67
C PRO A 299 7.87 -19.65 1.43
N ALA A 300 6.98 -18.91 0.77
CA ALA A 300 6.31 -17.76 1.38
C ALA A 300 5.54 -18.14 2.66
N ALA A 301 4.95 -19.33 2.71
CA ALA A 301 4.24 -19.83 3.89
C ALA A 301 5.15 -19.90 5.13
N GLU A 302 6.34 -20.49 5.01
CA GLU A 302 7.31 -20.59 6.11
C GLU A 302 7.77 -19.21 6.59
N VAL A 303 8.00 -18.29 5.65
CA VAL A 303 8.39 -16.91 5.99
C VAL A 303 7.27 -16.17 6.73
N ILE A 304 6.01 -16.34 6.29
CA ILE A 304 4.83 -15.75 6.94
C ILE A 304 4.67 -16.31 8.36
N GLU A 305 4.81 -17.65 8.54
CA GLU A 305 4.74 -18.30 9.85
C GLU A 305 5.84 -17.81 10.79
N GLN A 306 7.07 -17.69 10.31
CA GLN A 306 8.18 -17.21 11.13
C GLN A 306 8.01 -15.74 11.53
N ILE A 307 7.56 -14.87 10.62
CA ILE A 307 7.24 -13.46 10.95
C ILE A 307 6.14 -13.39 12.00
N GLY A 308 5.10 -14.21 11.87
CA GLY A 308 4.00 -14.29 12.83
C GLY A 308 4.41 -14.77 14.21
N ALA A 309 5.31 -15.76 14.27
CA ALA A 309 5.76 -16.34 15.53
C ALA A 309 6.85 -15.50 16.23
N GLU A 310 7.80 -14.94 15.49
CA GLU A 310 9.01 -14.36 16.05
C GLU A 310 9.04 -12.83 16.08
N ILE A 311 8.31 -12.16 15.16
CA ILE A 311 8.41 -10.71 14.97
C ILE A 311 7.13 -9.99 15.44
N ILE A 312 5.96 -10.33 14.90
CA ILE A 312 4.70 -9.61 15.16
C ILE A 312 4.39 -9.52 16.66
N PRO A 313 4.49 -10.58 17.47
CA PRO A 313 4.16 -10.49 18.90
C PRO A 313 5.11 -9.60 19.70
N LYS A 314 6.31 -9.32 19.17
CA LYS A 314 7.34 -8.51 19.83
C LYS A 314 7.34 -7.04 19.39
N LEU A 315 6.47 -6.66 18.44
CA LEU A 315 6.23 -5.27 18.08
C LEU A 315 5.24 -4.67 19.08
N ALA A 316 5.73 -4.37 20.30
CA ALA A 316 4.90 -3.83 21.36
C ALA A 316 4.38 -2.43 21.06
N ALA A 317 3.21 -2.10 21.64
CA ALA A 317 2.73 -0.73 21.68
C ALA A 317 3.74 0.17 22.36
N GLN A 318 4.13 1.26 21.70
CA GLN A 318 4.87 2.32 22.37
C GLN A 318 3.91 3.20 23.15
N PRO A 319 4.25 3.67 24.38
CA PRO A 319 3.43 4.66 25.03
C PRO A 319 3.31 5.90 24.13
N SER A 320 2.09 6.39 23.97
CA SER A 320 1.79 7.62 23.20
C SER A 320 2.68 8.76 23.74
N ARG A 321 3.47 9.35 22.84
CA ARG A 321 4.24 10.56 23.11
C ARG A 321 3.34 11.78 23.20
#